data_42be18391506a0937e71f2dc6f9896bf
#
_entry.id   42be18391506a0937e71f2dc6f9896bf
#
_cell.length_a   1.000
_cell.length_b   1.000
_cell.length_c   1.000
_cell.angle_alpha   90.00
_cell.angle_beta   90.00
_cell.angle_gamma   90.00
#
_symmetry.space_group_name_H-M   'P 1'
#
loop_
_entity.id
_entity.type
_entity.pdbx_description
1 polymer ?
#
loop_
_entity_poly.entity_id
_entity_poly.type
_entity_poly.pdbx_seq_one_letter_code
_entity_poly.pdbx_strand_id
1 'polypeptide(L)'
;AEDRQAEHEERAREQLAVWGERNRIDVVSQTGGDPAAVVFDAVSAGKARGLDVVIADTAGRLPTQTNLMEELGRIRRAQGKALEGAPHEVILVVDGTNGQNALAQVKAFDAFAQLTGLIVTKLDGTAKGGVLVAITASRGDRPLPIYFVGVGEKIDDLQPFNAEAFADALVGIEHE
;
A
#
# COMPACT_ATOMS: atom_id res chain seq x y z
N ALA A 1 -19.47 -15.10 2.72
CA ALA A 1 -18.62 -13.88 2.67
C ALA A 1 -17.34 -14.08 3.45
N GLU A 2 -17.41 -14.68 4.64
CA GLU A 2 -16.27 -15.00 5.51
C GLU A 2 -15.30 -15.99 4.87
N ASP A 3 -15.80 -17.05 4.22
CA ASP A 3 -14.96 -18.05 3.55
C ASP A 3 -14.09 -17.46 2.44
N ARG A 4 -14.65 -16.56 1.62
CA ARG A 4 -13.88 -15.88 0.56
C ARG A 4 -12.82 -14.96 1.11
N GLN A 5 -13.02 -14.43 2.28
CA GLN A 5 -12.08 -13.58 2.97
C GLN A 5 -10.88 -14.37 3.46
N ALA A 6 -11.12 -15.50 4.13
CA ALA A 6 -10.08 -16.38 4.61
C ALA A 6 -9.20 -16.91 3.44
N GLU A 7 -9.82 -17.26 2.31
CA GLU A 7 -9.09 -17.66 1.09
C GLU A 7 -8.18 -16.55 0.54
N HIS A 8 -8.64 -15.29 0.55
CA HIS A 8 -7.81 -14.17 0.09
C HIS A 8 -6.63 -13.89 1.03
N GLU A 9 -6.85 -13.96 2.32
CA GLU A 9 -5.79 -13.78 3.32
C GLU A 9 -4.76 -14.90 3.27
N GLU A 10 -5.18 -16.13 3.01
CA GLU A 10 -4.30 -17.28 2.84
C GLU A 10 -3.43 -17.13 1.58
N ARG A 11 -4.03 -16.78 0.45
CA ARG A 11 -3.30 -16.51 -0.79
C ARG A 11 -2.28 -15.37 -0.65
N ALA A 12 -2.66 -14.29 0.02
CA ALA A 12 -1.74 -13.18 0.27
C ALA A 12 -0.52 -13.62 1.09
N ARG A 13 -0.75 -14.44 2.13
CA ARG A 13 0.34 -15.01 2.95
C ARG A 13 1.25 -15.94 2.15
N GLU A 14 0.66 -16.83 1.32
CA GLU A 14 1.43 -17.73 0.46
C GLU A 14 2.29 -16.93 -0.53
N GLN A 15 1.75 -15.90 -1.17
CA GLN A 15 2.50 -15.03 -2.07
C GLN A 15 3.62 -14.31 -1.34
N LEU A 16 3.35 -13.75 -0.16
CA LEU A 16 4.35 -13.06 0.63
C LEU A 16 5.49 -14.01 1.05
N ALA A 17 5.16 -15.24 1.44
CA ALA A 17 6.15 -16.28 1.77
C ALA A 17 7.06 -16.62 0.59
N VAL A 18 6.49 -16.77 -0.62
CA VAL A 18 7.27 -17.02 -1.85
C VAL A 18 8.22 -15.85 -2.16
N TRP A 19 7.74 -14.61 -2.01
CA TRP A 19 8.58 -13.42 -2.21
C TRP A 19 9.67 -13.30 -1.15
N GLY A 20 9.36 -13.62 0.10
CA GLY A 20 10.32 -13.66 1.20
C GLY A 20 11.44 -14.65 0.91
N GLU A 21 11.11 -15.89 0.51
CA GLU A 21 12.08 -16.92 0.17
C GLU A 21 12.98 -16.50 -1.02
N ARG A 22 12.40 -15.98 -2.10
CA ARG A 22 13.14 -15.51 -3.27
C ARG A 22 14.14 -14.41 -2.96
N ASN A 23 13.78 -13.51 -2.07
CA ASN A 23 14.61 -12.36 -1.71
C ASN A 23 15.41 -12.56 -0.42
N ARG A 24 15.31 -13.74 0.22
CA ARG A 24 15.95 -14.05 1.50
C ARG A 24 15.56 -13.07 2.60
N ILE A 25 14.28 -12.73 2.64
CA ILE A 25 13.69 -11.83 3.62
C ILE A 25 12.80 -12.65 4.55
N ASP A 26 12.96 -12.46 5.85
CA ASP A 26 12.12 -13.11 6.86
C ASP A 26 10.68 -12.61 6.76
N VAL A 27 9.73 -13.52 6.69
CA VAL A 27 8.30 -13.22 6.71
C VAL A 27 7.71 -13.64 8.05
N VAL A 28 7.16 -12.70 8.78
CA VAL A 28 6.40 -12.93 10.02
C VAL A 28 4.92 -12.98 9.67
N SER A 29 4.29 -14.13 9.80
CA SER A 29 2.86 -14.29 9.56
C SER A 29 2.23 -15.21 10.59
N GLN A 30 0.95 -15.02 10.86
CA GLN A 30 0.18 -15.89 11.76
C GLN A 30 -1.17 -16.24 11.14
N THR A 31 -1.57 -17.50 11.27
CA THR A 31 -2.88 -17.98 10.84
C THR A 31 -3.88 -17.76 11.98
N GLY A 32 -4.84 -16.88 11.76
CA GLY A 32 -5.81 -16.48 12.79
C GLY A 32 -5.12 -15.77 13.96
N GLY A 33 -5.61 -14.65 14.36
CA GLY A 33 -5.01 -13.85 15.41
C GLY A 33 -5.31 -12.37 15.23
N ASP A 34 -4.83 -11.54 16.16
CA ASP A 34 -4.94 -10.10 16.04
C ASP A 34 -3.83 -9.55 15.12
N PRO A 35 -4.17 -8.96 13.95
CA PRO A 35 -3.17 -8.39 13.05
C PRO A 35 -2.27 -7.37 13.73
N ALA A 36 -2.79 -6.62 14.71
CA ALA A 36 -2.01 -5.65 15.46
C ALA A 36 -0.92 -6.31 16.31
N ALA A 37 -1.16 -7.51 16.86
CA ALA A 37 -0.16 -8.26 17.60
C ALA A 37 0.95 -8.78 16.68
N VAL A 38 0.58 -9.32 15.51
CA VAL A 38 1.56 -9.80 14.52
C VAL A 38 2.49 -8.68 14.07
N VAL A 39 1.93 -7.50 13.78
CA VAL A 39 2.74 -6.35 13.36
C VAL A 39 3.61 -5.82 14.50
N PHE A 40 3.11 -5.81 15.74
CA PHE A 40 3.91 -5.45 16.91
C PHE A 40 5.13 -6.37 17.06
N ASP A 41 4.91 -7.68 16.94
CA ASP A 41 5.97 -8.69 17.05
C ASP A 41 6.98 -8.55 15.91
N ALA A 42 6.52 -8.32 14.67
CA ALA A 42 7.38 -8.13 13.51
C ALA A 42 8.28 -6.89 13.67
N VAL A 43 7.73 -5.76 14.11
CA VAL A 43 8.49 -4.53 14.34
C VAL A 43 9.49 -4.70 15.50
N SER A 44 9.05 -5.35 16.58
CA SER A 44 9.91 -5.63 17.74
C SER A 44 11.08 -6.55 17.37
N ALA A 45 10.81 -7.62 16.60
CA ALA A 45 11.83 -8.52 16.10
C ALA A 45 12.79 -7.83 15.12
N GLY A 46 12.28 -7.01 14.21
CA GLY A 46 13.09 -6.23 13.28
C GLY A 46 14.05 -5.29 14.01
N LYS A 47 13.54 -4.57 15.00
CA LYS A 47 14.37 -3.69 15.87
C LYS A 47 15.45 -4.48 16.62
N ALA A 48 15.09 -5.61 17.22
CA ALA A 48 16.03 -6.43 17.97
C ALA A 48 17.15 -7.02 17.09
N ARG A 49 16.87 -7.26 15.81
CA ARG A 49 17.83 -7.78 14.81
C ARG A 49 18.59 -6.68 14.09
N GLY A 50 18.29 -5.42 14.32
CA GLY A 50 18.91 -4.27 13.65
C GLY A 50 18.57 -4.19 12.16
N LEU A 51 17.35 -4.58 11.78
CA LEU A 51 16.89 -4.47 10.40
C LEU A 51 16.59 -3.02 10.05
N ASP A 52 16.96 -2.61 8.85
CA ASP A 52 16.76 -1.23 8.37
C ASP A 52 15.29 -0.95 8.03
N VAL A 53 14.56 -1.97 7.55
CA VAL A 53 13.18 -1.81 7.06
C VAL A 53 12.32 -2.99 7.53
N VAL A 54 11.12 -2.69 8.01
CA VAL A 54 10.04 -3.66 8.24
C VAL A 54 8.82 -3.22 7.45
N ILE A 55 8.31 -4.08 6.58
CA ILE A 55 7.11 -3.82 5.78
C ILE A 55 5.96 -4.65 6.36
N ALA A 56 4.88 -3.98 6.73
CA ALA A 56 3.65 -4.62 7.19
C ALA A 56 2.60 -4.55 6.07
N ASP A 57 2.28 -5.71 5.48
CA ASP A 57 1.17 -5.85 4.54
C ASP A 57 -0.15 -6.03 5.30
N THR A 58 -1.17 -5.28 4.93
CA THR A 58 -2.47 -5.29 5.58
C THR A 58 -3.58 -5.65 4.60
N ALA A 59 -4.71 -6.14 5.11
CA ALA A 59 -5.86 -6.47 4.29
C ALA A 59 -6.32 -5.25 3.46
N GLY A 60 -6.32 -5.40 2.14
CA GLY A 60 -6.65 -4.33 1.17
C GLY A 60 -8.12 -4.31 0.81
N ARG A 61 -9.04 -4.13 1.77
CA ARG A 61 -10.47 -4.13 1.50
C ARG A 61 -11.01 -2.74 1.16
N LEU A 62 -12.16 -2.73 0.46
CA LEU A 62 -12.89 -1.50 0.18
C LEU A 62 -13.34 -0.82 1.48
N PRO A 63 -13.31 0.53 1.53
CA PRO A 63 -13.53 1.33 2.72
C PRO A 63 -14.95 1.28 3.33
N THR A 64 -15.83 0.44 2.78
CA THR A 64 -17.21 0.28 3.27
C THR A 64 -17.34 -0.54 4.56
N GLN A 65 -16.26 -1.12 5.07
CA GLN A 65 -16.28 -1.89 6.31
C GLN A 65 -15.63 -1.10 7.44
N THR A 66 -16.44 -0.57 8.33
CA THR A 66 -16.01 0.18 9.53
C THR A 66 -14.97 -0.57 10.35
N ASN A 67 -15.12 -1.89 10.48
CA ASN A 67 -14.20 -2.75 11.24
C ASN A 67 -12.77 -2.75 10.68
N LEU A 68 -12.59 -2.67 9.35
CA LEU A 68 -11.26 -2.62 8.74
C LEU A 68 -10.52 -1.31 9.11
N MET A 69 -11.23 -0.19 9.08
CA MET A 69 -10.62 1.11 9.39
C MET A 69 -10.20 1.19 10.87
N GLU A 70 -11.00 0.62 11.76
CA GLU A 70 -10.64 0.49 13.18
C GLU A 70 -9.44 -0.43 13.38
N GLU A 71 -9.36 -1.53 12.62
CA GLU A 71 -8.23 -2.45 12.63
C GLU A 71 -6.94 -1.77 12.19
N LEU A 72 -6.96 -1.02 11.09
CA LEU A 72 -5.79 -0.23 10.63
C LEU A 72 -5.33 0.77 11.69
N GLY A 73 -6.27 1.41 12.39
CA GLY A 73 -5.96 2.28 13.51
C GLY A 73 -5.30 1.53 14.69
N ARG A 74 -5.71 0.28 14.95
CA ARG A 74 -5.07 -0.58 15.98
C ARG A 74 -3.66 -0.99 15.57
N ILE A 75 -3.48 -1.41 14.31
CA ILE A 75 -2.17 -1.77 13.75
C ILE A 75 -1.21 -0.60 13.86
N ARG A 76 -1.61 0.60 13.46
CA ARG A 76 -0.80 1.80 13.56
C ARG A 76 -0.35 2.10 15.00
N ARG A 77 -1.27 2.00 15.95
CA ARG A 77 -0.93 2.18 17.39
C ARG A 77 0.03 1.10 17.88
N ALA A 78 -0.12 -0.13 17.42
CA ALA A 78 0.78 -1.23 17.79
C ALA A 78 2.21 -0.99 17.28
N GLN A 79 2.37 -0.50 16.05
CA GLN A 79 3.67 -0.11 15.50
C GLN A 79 4.34 0.97 16.35
N GLY A 80 3.60 2.04 16.71
CA GLY A 80 4.13 3.11 17.55
C GLY A 80 4.52 2.67 18.96
N LYS A 81 3.88 1.61 19.50
CA LYS A 81 4.29 1.01 20.78
C LYS A 81 5.55 0.16 20.65
N ALA A 82 5.73 -0.55 19.53
CA ALA A 82 6.90 -1.38 19.28
C ALA A 82 8.15 -0.53 18.98
N LEU A 83 7.96 0.57 18.24
CA LEU A 83 9.02 1.50 17.86
C LEU A 83 8.48 2.93 17.88
N GLU A 84 9.07 3.79 18.70
CA GLU A 84 8.68 5.21 18.77
C GLU A 84 8.82 5.88 17.39
N GLY A 85 7.80 6.61 16.99
CA GLY A 85 7.71 7.26 15.68
C GLY A 85 7.19 6.39 14.54
N ALA A 86 7.04 5.07 14.74
CA ALA A 86 6.45 4.20 13.73
C ALA A 86 4.90 4.32 13.70
N PRO A 87 4.28 4.04 12.53
CA PRO A 87 4.91 3.82 11.24
C PRO A 87 5.53 5.10 10.67
N HIS A 88 6.70 5.02 10.06
CA HIS A 88 7.35 6.15 9.41
C HIS A 88 6.67 6.48 8.08
N GLU A 89 6.22 5.43 7.38
CA GLU A 89 5.49 5.53 6.13
C GLU A 89 4.21 4.70 6.18
N VAL A 90 3.14 5.25 5.66
CA VAL A 90 1.85 4.57 5.44
C VAL A 90 1.46 4.75 3.99
N ILE A 91 1.68 3.70 3.21
CA ILE A 91 1.53 3.72 1.76
C ILE A 91 0.27 2.97 1.36
N LEU A 92 -0.60 3.62 0.59
CA LEU A 92 -1.75 2.95 0.00
C LEU A 92 -1.42 2.53 -1.43
N VAL A 93 -1.67 1.25 -1.73
CA VAL A 93 -1.62 0.73 -3.09
C VAL A 93 -3.00 0.89 -3.73
N VAL A 94 -3.05 1.60 -4.86
CA VAL A 94 -4.28 1.95 -5.58
C VAL A 94 -4.25 1.34 -6.98
N ASP A 95 -5.36 0.72 -7.36
CA ASP A 95 -5.57 0.25 -8.73
C ASP A 95 -5.97 1.44 -9.63
N GLY A 96 -5.12 1.77 -10.59
CA GLY A 96 -5.29 2.89 -11.52
C GLY A 96 -6.50 2.77 -12.43
N THR A 97 -7.10 1.58 -12.55
CA THR A 97 -8.30 1.35 -13.36
C THR A 97 -9.61 1.68 -12.64
N ASN A 98 -9.56 1.87 -11.31
CA ASN A 98 -10.75 2.03 -10.48
C ASN A 98 -11.42 3.42 -10.54
N GLY A 99 -10.86 4.38 -11.29
CA GLY A 99 -11.46 5.70 -11.52
C GLY A 99 -11.88 6.41 -10.22
N GLN A 100 -13.15 6.83 -10.12
CA GLN A 100 -13.68 7.55 -8.95
C GLN A 100 -13.65 6.73 -7.65
N ASN A 101 -13.67 5.41 -7.72
CA ASN A 101 -13.56 4.55 -6.54
C ASN A 101 -12.18 4.68 -5.88
N ALA A 102 -11.13 4.91 -6.66
CA ALA A 102 -9.79 5.16 -6.16
C ALA A 102 -9.73 6.42 -5.29
N LEU A 103 -10.39 7.50 -5.70
CA LEU A 103 -10.50 8.74 -4.91
C LEU A 103 -11.22 8.52 -3.58
N ALA A 104 -12.34 7.78 -3.60
CA ALA A 104 -13.08 7.44 -2.39
C ALA A 104 -12.23 6.59 -1.45
N GLN A 105 -11.47 5.64 -2.01
CA GLN A 105 -10.54 4.78 -1.26
C GLN A 105 -9.44 5.62 -0.58
N VAL A 106 -8.76 6.50 -1.33
CA VAL A 106 -7.71 7.37 -0.77
C VAL A 106 -8.26 8.23 0.38
N LYS A 107 -9.43 8.86 0.21
CA LYS A 107 -10.04 9.67 1.26
C LYS A 107 -10.36 8.88 2.52
N ALA A 108 -10.95 7.69 2.35
CA ALA A 108 -11.33 6.85 3.46
C ALA A 108 -10.11 6.34 4.24
N PHE A 109 -9.09 5.83 3.55
CA PHE A 109 -7.87 5.33 4.19
C PHE A 109 -7.07 6.46 4.86
N ASP A 110 -6.99 7.64 4.24
CA ASP A 110 -6.28 8.78 4.82
C ASP A 110 -6.88 9.24 6.14
N ALA A 111 -8.21 9.22 6.26
CA ALA A 111 -8.91 9.61 7.49
C ALA A 111 -8.53 8.75 8.71
N PHE A 112 -8.20 7.46 8.52
CA PHE A 112 -7.89 6.52 9.60
C PHE A 112 -6.42 6.19 9.73
N ALA A 113 -5.73 6.05 8.62
CA ALA A 113 -4.35 5.60 8.58
C ALA A 113 -3.34 6.75 8.46
N GLN A 114 -3.77 7.95 8.08
CA GLN A 114 -2.90 9.11 7.82
C GLN A 114 -1.81 8.75 6.79
N LEU A 115 -2.24 8.62 5.55
CA LEU A 115 -1.36 8.22 4.45
C LEU A 115 -0.18 9.18 4.28
N THR A 116 1.00 8.64 4.01
CA THR A 116 2.21 9.38 3.69
C THR A 116 2.58 9.29 2.21
N GLY A 117 2.07 8.28 1.50
CA GLY A 117 2.34 8.11 0.08
C GLY A 117 1.41 7.12 -0.61
N LEU A 118 1.55 7.05 -1.91
CA LEU A 118 0.79 6.18 -2.80
C LEU A 118 1.72 5.34 -3.69
N ILE A 119 1.24 4.14 -4.01
CA ILE A 119 1.69 3.35 -5.15
C ILE A 119 0.48 3.16 -6.04
N VAL A 120 0.59 3.47 -7.34
CA VAL A 120 -0.52 3.30 -8.28
C VAL A 120 -0.17 2.23 -9.29
N THR A 121 -0.96 1.17 -9.34
CA THR A 121 -0.75 0.00 -10.20
C THR A 121 -1.67 0.00 -11.42
N LYS A 122 -1.40 -0.89 -12.38
CA LYS A 122 -2.21 -1.12 -13.59
C LYS A 122 -2.29 0.11 -14.51
N LEU A 123 -1.20 0.85 -14.63
CA LEU A 123 -1.10 2.00 -15.54
C LEU A 123 -0.77 1.60 -16.99
N ASP A 124 -0.52 0.33 -17.25
CA ASP A 124 -0.37 -0.27 -18.59
C ASP A 124 -1.69 -0.35 -19.37
N GLY A 125 -2.82 -0.17 -18.68
CA GLY A 125 -4.16 -0.23 -19.27
C GLY A 125 -4.61 1.06 -19.94
N THR A 126 -5.86 1.02 -20.48
CA THR A 126 -6.46 2.13 -21.22
C THR A 126 -6.86 3.36 -20.38
N ALA A 127 -6.86 3.24 -19.06
CA ALA A 127 -7.27 4.32 -18.13
C ALA A 127 -6.21 5.43 -17.96
N LYS A 128 -5.03 5.26 -18.55
CA LYS A 128 -3.92 6.22 -18.74
C LYS A 128 -3.87 7.36 -17.72
N GLY A 129 -3.69 7.00 -16.43
CA GLY A 129 -3.24 7.98 -15.45
C GLY A 129 -4.21 9.08 -15.01
N GLY A 130 -5.41 9.17 -15.57
CA GLY A 130 -6.40 10.18 -15.17
C GLY A 130 -6.76 10.13 -13.69
N VAL A 131 -6.64 8.93 -13.08
CA VAL A 131 -6.85 8.73 -11.65
C VAL A 131 -5.78 9.45 -10.81
N LEU A 132 -4.51 9.49 -11.26
CA LEU A 132 -3.43 10.19 -10.55
C LEU A 132 -3.70 11.68 -10.53
N VAL A 133 -4.05 12.24 -11.68
CA VAL A 133 -4.42 13.67 -11.80
C VAL A 133 -5.60 13.99 -10.89
N ALA A 134 -6.63 13.15 -10.89
CA ALA A 134 -7.81 13.35 -10.05
C ALA A 134 -7.49 13.27 -8.55
N ILE A 135 -6.67 12.32 -8.12
CA ILE A 135 -6.22 12.20 -6.73
C ILE A 135 -5.43 13.46 -6.35
N THR A 136 -4.44 13.85 -7.14
CA THR A 136 -3.61 15.04 -6.88
C THR A 136 -4.45 16.31 -6.80
N ALA A 137 -5.34 16.54 -7.76
CA ALA A 137 -6.24 17.70 -7.77
C ALA A 137 -7.20 17.73 -6.56
N SER A 138 -7.64 16.56 -6.07
CA SER A 138 -8.55 16.47 -4.92
C SER A 138 -7.91 16.83 -3.59
N ARG A 139 -6.58 16.88 -3.52
CA ARG A 139 -5.80 17.10 -2.28
C ARG A 139 -5.42 18.58 -2.07
N GLY A 140 -5.52 19.42 -3.09
CA GLY A 140 -5.19 20.85 -3.00
C GLY A 140 -3.80 21.08 -2.40
N ASP A 141 -3.72 21.84 -1.31
CA ASP A 141 -2.47 22.24 -0.65
C ASP A 141 -1.80 21.11 0.17
N ARG A 142 -2.38 19.92 0.20
CA ARG A 142 -1.82 18.75 0.89
C ARG A 142 -1.54 17.63 -0.11
N PRO A 143 -0.54 17.77 -0.98
CA PRO A 143 -0.21 16.72 -1.93
C PRO A 143 0.19 15.44 -1.19
N LEU A 144 -0.30 14.31 -1.68
CA LEU A 144 0.11 12.99 -1.22
C LEU A 144 1.13 12.46 -2.24
N PRO A 145 2.39 12.24 -1.86
CA PRO A 145 3.42 11.77 -2.78
C PRO A 145 3.02 10.45 -3.44
N ILE A 146 3.33 10.31 -4.72
CA ILE A 146 3.28 9.04 -5.43
C ILE A 146 4.73 8.55 -5.49
N TYR A 147 5.01 7.40 -4.87
CA TYR A 147 6.37 6.86 -4.82
C TYR A 147 6.67 5.97 -6.01
N PHE A 148 5.73 5.09 -6.36
CA PHE A 148 5.91 4.12 -7.42
C PHE A 148 4.67 3.98 -8.28
N VAL A 149 4.90 3.53 -9.51
CA VAL A 149 3.85 3.15 -10.47
C VAL A 149 4.10 1.75 -10.99
N GLY A 150 3.04 0.96 -11.09
CA GLY A 150 3.06 -0.37 -11.69
C GLY A 150 2.53 -0.31 -13.12
N VAL A 151 3.36 -0.69 -14.07
CA VAL A 151 3.07 -0.68 -15.50
C VAL A 151 3.04 -2.09 -16.11
N GLY A 152 2.94 -3.12 -15.28
CA GLY A 152 2.87 -4.53 -15.64
C GLY A 152 2.92 -5.43 -14.41
N GLU A 153 3.23 -6.72 -14.60
CA GLU A 153 3.20 -7.75 -13.55
C GLU A 153 4.59 -8.25 -13.12
N LYS A 154 5.65 -7.83 -13.81
CA LYS A 154 7.01 -8.23 -13.48
C LYS A 154 7.62 -7.35 -12.40
N ILE A 155 8.69 -7.80 -11.77
CA ILE A 155 9.37 -7.04 -10.71
C ILE A 155 9.87 -5.68 -11.22
N ASP A 156 10.38 -5.63 -12.46
CA ASP A 156 10.91 -4.42 -13.08
C ASP A 156 9.79 -3.47 -13.57
N ASP A 157 8.53 -3.92 -13.56
CA ASP A 157 7.36 -3.12 -13.95
C ASP A 157 6.86 -2.23 -12.79
N LEU A 158 7.44 -2.36 -11.60
CA LEU A 158 7.26 -1.40 -10.50
C LEU A 158 8.38 -0.35 -10.58
N GLN A 159 8.03 0.86 -11.03
CA GLN A 159 8.98 1.93 -11.31
C GLN A 159 8.81 3.11 -10.36
N PRO A 160 9.89 3.80 -9.96
CA PRO A 160 9.78 5.09 -9.26
C PRO A 160 8.94 6.08 -10.07
N PHE A 161 8.06 6.80 -9.40
CA PHE A 161 7.22 7.79 -10.06
C PHE A 161 8.03 9.05 -10.40
N ASN A 162 7.96 9.49 -11.66
CA ASN A 162 8.47 10.76 -12.12
C ASN A 162 7.30 11.60 -12.67
N ALA A 163 6.98 12.71 -12.01
CA ALA A 163 5.81 13.51 -12.33
C ALA A 163 5.91 14.19 -13.70
N GLU A 164 7.10 14.63 -14.10
CA GLU A 164 7.36 15.29 -15.39
C GLU A 164 7.19 14.29 -16.54
N ALA A 165 7.93 13.15 -16.47
CA ALA A 165 7.81 12.09 -17.46
C ALA A 165 6.37 11.53 -17.55
N PHE A 166 5.65 11.46 -16.44
CA PHE A 166 4.25 11.05 -16.42
C PHE A 166 3.34 12.07 -17.11
N ALA A 167 3.54 13.37 -16.84
CA ALA A 167 2.76 14.44 -17.46
C ALA A 167 2.98 14.48 -18.97
N ASP A 168 4.23 14.35 -19.43
CA ASP A 168 4.58 14.32 -20.85
C ASP A 168 3.94 13.13 -21.57
N ALA A 169 4.01 11.95 -20.97
CA ALA A 169 3.35 10.74 -21.49
C ALA A 169 1.82 10.90 -21.55
N LEU A 170 1.23 11.60 -20.57
CA LEU A 170 -0.22 11.81 -20.51
C LEU A 170 -0.72 12.73 -21.62
N VAL A 171 0.06 13.77 -21.97
CA VAL A 171 -0.30 14.75 -23.02
C VAL A 171 0.29 14.40 -24.39
N GLY A 172 1.04 13.32 -24.50
CA GLY A 172 1.61 12.82 -25.75
C GLY A 172 2.81 13.64 -26.23
N ILE A 173 3.58 14.22 -25.30
CA ILE A 173 4.85 14.87 -25.63
C ILE A 173 5.94 13.79 -25.62
N GLU A 174 6.55 13.55 -26.78
CA GLU A 174 7.75 12.72 -26.91
C GLU A 174 8.97 13.64 -26.85
N HIS A 175 9.88 13.38 -25.91
CA HIS A 175 11.19 14.02 -25.90
C HIS A 175 12.12 13.20 -26.80
N GLU A 176 12.60 13.84 -27.88
CA GLU A 176 13.63 13.26 -28.76
C GLU A 176 14.99 13.15 -28.06
#